data_3257b4b32069d1ee3d69e7787267496b
#
_entry.id   3257b4b32069d1ee3d69e7787267496b
#
_cell.length_a   1.000
_cell.length_b   1.000
_cell.length_c   1.000
_cell.angle_alpha   90.00
_cell.angle_beta   90.00
_cell.angle_gamma   90.00
#
_symmetry.space_group_name_H-M   'P 1'
#
loop_
_entity.id
_entity.type
_entity.pdbx_description
1 polymer ?
#
loop_
_entity_poly.entity_id
_entity_poly.type
_entity_poly.pdbx_seq_one_letter_code
_entity_poly.pdbx_strand_id
1 'polypeptide(L)'
;MTTTRSFPPPGIARRRLFALTPGLAAAGVLAGCGGSGGGAQSGPAGAQFSEDVLPDLIPRDVVAPDIEGVDGSVDGFTEIPSELVPSVEEQPGKGGRFTAMTPLWSTVPPGRDNNEYMQEIDAQIGAEFRFNITDGNSYNEKLQAVLASPRNIPDFVTVQSSGIPNRFEDALEANFQDLTPFLAGDAVAKYPNLAALPTEMWSCCVFNGKLYGLPYASDMIGSTVYYRNDIVEDLGVSMEFSDADDFLAALEELTDPAANRWATNDLADGGAIHTIFGTPPGWIERDGVLLHRYETDEYRAALDFQSRVFAAGVVHPDSVAGNSQQGRQRFVSGQVLIAGDGVGGWLSTLRQARSENPEFRMHPIPAFNGAGGDPVYWKGAPSNLFTFLKQSEDTSRIEEQLALADYFAAPFGSSEFAQLEYGIEGVHHTRDEDGVFHLTEQGQQEVVRTYTWICRSIRVATEVQYEGFVPEMTSWMASIMPYAHEPLGYARTIVEPAEFAALDAPFTDLESDIARGRRSLSDLDDAVENWRSSGGERMREHYAEVFGETQ
;
A
#
# COMPACT_ATOMS: atom_id res chain seq x y z
N MET A 1 -35.57 46.18 16.46
CA MET A 1 -35.96 45.39 17.66
C MET A 1 -35.68 43.94 17.36
N THR A 2 -34.52 43.47 17.72
CA THR A 2 -34.07 42.12 17.47
C THR A 2 -33.45 41.61 18.76
N THR A 3 -34.13 40.71 19.42
CA THR A 3 -33.77 40.15 20.73
C THR A 3 -32.78 38.99 20.53
N THR A 4 -31.56 39.18 20.96
CA THR A 4 -30.52 38.13 21.10
C THR A 4 -30.78 37.32 22.38
N ARG A 5 -30.97 36.03 22.24
CA ARG A 5 -30.94 35.06 23.36
C ARG A 5 -29.54 34.51 23.52
N SER A 6 -28.94 34.76 24.66
CA SER A 6 -27.68 34.16 25.13
C SER A 6 -27.97 32.83 25.84
N PHE A 7 -27.18 31.78 25.55
CA PHE A 7 -27.16 30.52 26.31
C PHE A 7 -25.97 30.53 27.30
N PRO A 8 -26.13 30.00 28.49
CA PRO A 8 -25.04 29.86 29.45
C PRO A 8 -24.23 28.57 29.23
N PRO A 9 -22.94 28.53 29.64
CA PRO A 9 -22.09 27.36 29.48
C PRO A 9 -22.39 26.25 30.52
N PRO A 10 -22.11 24.98 30.20
CA PRO A 10 -22.36 23.87 31.11
C PRO A 10 -21.30 23.76 32.21
N GLY A 11 -21.75 23.57 33.42
CA GLY A 11 -20.95 23.48 34.63
C GLY A 11 -20.22 22.13 34.76
N ILE A 12 -19.00 22.22 35.30
CA ILE A 12 -18.11 21.10 35.61
C ILE A 12 -18.58 20.43 36.92
N ALA A 13 -18.99 19.18 36.85
CA ALA A 13 -19.31 18.34 38.00
C ALA A 13 -18.04 17.65 38.56
N ARG A 14 -17.62 18.04 39.74
CA ARG A 14 -16.58 17.38 40.54
C ARG A 14 -17.12 16.03 41.03
N ARG A 15 -16.51 14.91 40.65
CA ARG A 15 -16.71 13.62 41.32
C ARG A 15 -15.60 13.34 42.32
N ARG A 16 -16.07 12.96 43.51
CA ARG A 16 -15.29 12.71 44.73
C ARG A 16 -14.49 11.41 44.62
N LEU A 17 -13.23 11.44 45.08
CA LEU A 17 -12.42 10.27 45.40
C LEU A 17 -13.05 9.48 46.56
N PHE A 18 -13.14 8.17 46.41
CA PHE A 18 -13.22 7.22 47.51
C PHE A 18 -11.93 6.43 47.58
N ALA A 19 -11.25 6.57 48.72
CA ALA A 19 -10.13 5.75 49.09
C ALA A 19 -10.65 4.48 49.77
N LEU A 20 -10.08 3.32 49.39
CA LEU A 20 -10.24 2.06 50.13
C LEU A 20 -8.87 1.43 50.33
N THR A 21 -8.55 1.26 51.60
CA THR A 21 -7.35 0.68 52.20
C THR A 21 -7.33 -0.86 52.09
N PRO A 22 -6.16 -1.51 52.18
CA PRO A 22 -5.98 -2.94 51.92
C PRO A 22 -6.19 -3.79 53.19
N GLY A 23 -6.73 -5.00 52.98
CA GLY A 23 -6.82 -6.05 53.99
C GLY A 23 -5.90 -7.23 53.64
N LEU A 24 -4.98 -7.50 54.54
CA LEU A 24 -4.17 -8.74 54.61
C LEU A 24 -4.98 -9.91 55.16
N ALA A 25 -4.75 -11.11 54.63
CA ALA A 25 -4.66 -12.42 55.31
C ALA A 25 -4.79 -13.53 54.27
N ALA A 26 -4.06 -14.56 54.20
CA ALA A 26 -3.33 -15.46 55.00
C ALA A 26 -3.17 -16.77 54.15
N ALA A 27 -2.06 -17.40 54.35
CA ALA A 27 -1.59 -18.61 53.65
C ALA A 27 -2.48 -19.86 53.81
N GLY A 28 -2.48 -20.71 52.79
CA GLY A 28 -2.95 -22.09 52.84
C GLY A 28 -2.19 -22.95 51.87
N VAL A 29 -1.20 -23.69 52.35
CA VAL A 29 -0.47 -24.71 51.63
C VAL A 29 -1.33 -25.99 51.62
N LEU A 30 -1.56 -26.56 50.42
CA LEU A 30 -1.92 -27.97 50.27
C LEU A 30 -1.25 -28.52 49.01
N ALA A 31 -0.33 -29.45 49.23
CA ALA A 31 0.29 -30.28 48.22
C ALA A 31 -0.71 -31.34 47.74
N GLY A 32 -0.77 -31.57 46.45
CA GLY A 32 -1.53 -32.62 45.83
C GLY A 32 -0.89 -33.03 44.52
N CYS A 33 -0.35 -34.23 44.45
CA CYS A 33 0.32 -34.83 43.31
C CYS A 33 -0.60 -35.20 42.15
N GLY A 34 -0.05 -35.09 40.94
CA GLY A 34 -0.26 -36.08 39.88
C GLY A 34 -1.34 -35.74 38.84
N GLY A 35 -0.89 -35.40 37.65
CA GLY A 35 -1.68 -35.38 36.42
C GLY A 35 -0.87 -34.78 35.27
N SER A 36 -0.23 -35.65 34.48
CA SER A 36 0.34 -35.31 33.18
C SER A 36 -0.75 -34.77 32.25
N GLY A 37 -0.85 -33.45 32.15
CA GLY A 37 -1.64 -32.77 31.15
C GLY A 37 -0.67 -32.02 30.24
N GLY A 38 -0.63 -32.39 28.98
CA GLY A 38 0.22 -31.79 27.96
C GLY A 38 0.08 -30.27 27.93
N GLY A 39 1.17 -29.61 28.24
CA GLY A 39 1.35 -28.23 27.84
C GLY A 39 1.30 -28.19 26.32
N ALA A 40 0.35 -27.44 25.79
CA ALA A 40 0.45 -26.99 24.43
C ALA A 40 1.75 -26.19 24.36
N GLN A 41 2.79 -26.79 23.85
CA GLN A 41 3.93 -26.07 23.32
C GLN A 41 3.35 -25.21 22.20
N SER A 42 3.36 -23.89 22.40
CA SER A 42 3.35 -22.96 21.28
C SER A 42 4.47 -23.43 20.36
N GLY A 43 4.10 -24.00 19.22
CA GLY A 43 5.05 -24.36 18.18
C GLY A 43 5.87 -23.12 17.82
N PRO A 44 7.06 -23.29 17.28
CA PRO A 44 7.86 -22.17 16.84
C PRO A 44 7.02 -21.33 15.88
N ALA A 45 7.00 -20.00 16.10
CA ALA A 45 6.42 -19.03 15.21
C ALA A 45 7.26 -19.04 13.91
N GLY A 46 6.77 -19.73 12.90
CA GLY A 46 7.46 -19.99 11.64
C GLY A 46 6.94 -21.32 11.09
N ALA A 47 5.65 -21.37 10.70
CA ALA A 47 5.21 -22.49 9.87
C ALA A 47 6.02 -22.41 8.57
N GLN A 48 6.74 -23.48 8.24
CA GLN A 48 7.58 -23.56 7.04
C GLN A 48 6.77 -23.13 5.82
N PHE A 49 7.28 -22.13 5.10
CA PHE A 49 6.79 -21.81 3.78
C PHE A 49 7.00 -23.04 2.90
N SER A 50 5.96 -23.54 2.28
CA SER A 50 6.03 -24.63 1.32
C SER A 50 5.49 -24.16 0.00
N GLU A 51 6.23 -24.37 -1.07
CA GLU A 51 5.77 -24.07 -2.44
C GLU A 51 4.58 -24.94 -2.83
N ASP A 52 4.37 -26.08 -2.18
CA ASP A 52 3.27 -27.02 -2.47
C ASP A 52 1.87 -26.40 -2.25
N VAL A 53 1.78 -25.28 -1.53
CA VAL A 53 0.49 -24.58 -1.31
C VAL A 53 0.20 -23.51 -2.35
N LEU A 54 1.15 -23.21 -3.23
CA LEU A 54 1.02 -22.17 -4.24
C LEU A 54 0.28 -22.66 -5.48
N PRO A 55 -0.48 -21.78 -6.14
CA PRO A 55 -1.03 -22.03 -7.46
C PRO A 55 0.04 -22.19 -8.54
N ASP A 56 -0.19 -23.07 -9.51
CA ASP A 56 0.63 -23.15 -10.72
C ASP A 56 0.45 -21.90 -11.57
N LEU A 57 1.56 -21.31 -12.03
CA LEU A 57 1.50 -20.21 -13.00
C LEU A 57 1.13 -20.76 -14.39
N ILE A 58 -0.01 -20.32 -14.89
CA ILE A 58 -0.47 -20.61 -16.26
C ILE A 58 -0.54 -19.29 -17.02
N PRO A 59 0.52 -18.90 -17.75
CA PRO A 59 0.58 -17.62 -18.46
C PRO A 59 -0.59 -17.47 -19.44
N ARG A 60 -1.10 -16.26 -19.52
CA ARG A 60 -2.19 -15.89 -20.42
C ARG A 60 -1.94 -14.53 -21.03
N ASP A 61 -1.64 -14.52 -22.33
CA ASP A 61 -1.48 -13.31 -23.10
C ASP A 61 -2.79 -13.00 -23.82
N VAL A 62 -3.46 -11.91 -23.46
CA VAL A 62 -4.66 -11.41 -24.14
C VAL A 62 -4.25 -10.49 -25.28
N VAL A 63 -3.26 -9.64 -25.05
CA VAL A 63 -2.67 -8.74 -26.04
C VAL A 63 -1.18 -8.59 -25.73
N ALA A 64 -0.34 -8.54 -26.77
CA ALA A 64 1.08 -8.29 -26.60
C ALA A 64 1.33 -6.81 -26.26
N PRO A 65 2.27 -6.49 -25.36
CA PRO A 65 2.62 -5.12 -25.07
C PRO A 65 3.30 -4.43 -26.26
N ASP A 66 3.08 -3.12 -26.41
CA ASP A 66 3.81 -2.28 -27.38
C ASP A 66 5.22 -1.96 -26.89
N ILE A 67 5.39 -1.89 -25.56
CA ILE A 67 6.67 -1.68 -24.88
C ILE A 67 6.80 -2.81 -23.86
N GLU A 68 7.71 -3.76 -24.13
CA GLU A 68 7.99 -4.85 -23.19
C GLU A 68 8.72 -4.30 -21.95
N GLY A 69 8.28 -4.73 -20.75
CA GLY A 69 8.96 -4.44 -19.50
C GLY A 69 10.35 -5.08 -19.45
N VAL A 70 11.30 -4.39 -18.84
CA VAL A 70 12.69 -4.85 -18.68
C VAL A 70 12.89 -5.28 -17.22
N ASP A 71 13.48 -6.46 -17.00
CA ASP A 71 13.83 -7.01 -15.68
C ASP A 71 12.66 -6.97 -14.66
N GLY A 72 11.43 -7.22 -15.15
CA GLY A 72 10.21 -7.21 -14.34
C GLY A 72 9.58 -5.82 -14.17
N SER A 73 10.03 -4.79 -14.88
CA SER A 73 9.30 -3.52 -14.96
C SER A 73 7.96 -3.70 -15.69
N VAL A 74 7.08 -2.70 -15.61
CA VAL A 74 5.74 -2.79 -16.20
C VAL A 74 5.78 -2.78 -17.72
N ASP A 75 4.95 -3.62 -18.34
CA ASP A 75 4.64 -3.55 -19.75
C ASP A 75 3.84 -2.28 -20.08
N GLY A 76 4.06 -1.72 -21.25
CA GLY A 76 3.37 -0.54 -21.76
C GLY A 76 2.50 -0.85 -22.98
N PHE A 77 1.30 -0.28 -22.96
CA PHE A 77 0.35 -0.34 -24.06
C PHE A 77 0.01 1.07 -24.51
N THR A 78 0.43 1.45 -25.70
CA THR A 78 0.27 2.79 -26.27
C THR A 78 -1.03 2.93 -27.05
N GLU A 79 -1.75 1.83 -27.26
CA GLU A 79 -3.04 1.79 -27.91
C GLU A 79 -4.01 0.90 -27.12
N ILE A 80 -5.30 1.22 -27.18
CA ILE A 80 -6.34 0.34 -26.66
C ILE A 80 -6.76 -0.60 -27.79
N PRO A 81 -6.80 -1.93 -27.55
CA PRO A 81 -7.23 -2.87 -28.58
C PRO A 81 -8.60 -2.51 -29.14
N SER A 82 -8.73 -2.50 -30.46
CA SER A 82 -9.99 -2.21 -31.14
C SER A 82 -11.07 -3.27 -30.86
N GLU A 83 -10.64 -4.52 -30.66
CA GLU A 83 -11.49 -5.63 -30.25
C GLU A 83 -11.03 -6.13 -28.88
N LEU A 84 -11.93 -6.06 -27.89
CA LEU A 84 -11.73 -6.61 -26.56
C LEU A 84 -12.26 -8.04 -26.53
N VAL A 85 -11.50 -8.96 -25.95
CA VAL A 85 -11.88 -10.36 -25.85
C VAL A 85 -12.36 -10.70 -24.45
N PRO A 86 -13.37 -11.58 -24.28
CA PRO A 86 -13.73 -12.04 -22.94
C PRO A 86 -12.58 -12.80 -22.27
N SER A 87 -12.33 -12.49 -21.01
CA SER A 87 -11.34 -13.22 -20.20
C SER A 87 -11.96 -14.38 -19.42
N VAL A 88 -13.27 -14.40 -19.26
CA VAL A 88 -14.03 -15.51 -18.69
C VAL A 88 -15.07 -16.00 -19.68
N GLU A 89 -15.30 -17.32 -19.73
CA GLU A 89 -16.24 -17.92 -20.70
C GLU A 89 -17.70 -17.84 -20.26
N GLU A 90 -17.92 -17.91 -18.94
CA GLU A 90 -19.26 -17.95 -18.34
C GLU A 90 -19.42 -16.85 -17.28
N GLN A 91 -20.66 -16.44 -17.03
CA GLN A 91 -21.00 -15.54 -15.94
C GLN A 91 -20.58 -16.17 -14.61
N PRO A 92 -19.70 -15.52 -13.79
CA PRO A 92 -19.08 -16.17 -12.63
C PRO A 92 -20.05 -16.40 -11.45
N GLY A 93 -21.02 -15.49 -11.27
CA GLY A 93 -21.97 -15.54 -10.15
C GLY A 93 -23.19 -16.41 -10.45
N LYS A 94 -23.79 -16.92 -9.39
CA LYS A 94 -25.00 -17.77 -9.42
C LYS A 94 -26.20 -17.11 -8.72
N GLY A 95 -26.24 -15.75 -8.72
CA GLY A 95 -27.26 -14.97 -8.04
C GLY A 95 -26.98 -14.73 -6.55
N GLY A 96 -25.75 -14.96 -6.10
CA GLY A 96 -25.31 -14.73 -4.73
C GLY A 96 -25.36 -13.26 -4.34
N ARG A 97 -25.43 -13.03 -3.02
CA ARG A 97 -25.24 -11.71 -2.42
C ARG A 97 -24.00 -11.75 -1.57
N PHE A 98 -23.11 -10.78 -1.78
CA PHE A 98 -21.82 -10.70 -1.11
C PHE A 98 -21.62 -9.33 -0.49
N THR A 99 -20.95 -9.33 0.65
CA THR A 99 -20.49 -8.14 1.34
C THR A 99 -18.97 -8.07 1.23
N ALA A 100 -18.44 -6.88 0.96
CA ALA A 100 -17.01 -6.66 0.88
C ALA A 100 -16.59 -5.45 1.70
N MET A 101 -15.45 -5.54 2.38
CA MET A 101 -14.81 -4.41 3.06
C MET A 101 -13.48 -4.10 2.36
N THR A 102 -13.37 -2.87 1.84
CA THR A 102 -12.20 -2.43 1.06
C THR A 102 -11.75 -1.04 1.47
N PRO A 103 -10.43 -0.75 1.41
CA PRO A 103 -9.93 0.62 1.55
C PRO A 103 -10.22 1.44 0.29
N LEU A 104 -10.18 2.77 0.43
CA LEU A 104 -10.17 3.70 -0.70
C LEU A 104 -9.43 4.98 -0.32
N TRP A 105 -8.51 5.47 -1.18
CA TRP A 105 -7.73 6.70 -0.98
C TRP A 105 -8.21 7.85 -1.89
N SER A 106 -9.46 7.78 -2.33
CA SER A 106 -10.12 8.82 -3.09
C SER A 106 -11.54 9.06 -2.55
N THR A 107 -12.30 9.93 -3.21
CA THR A 107 -13.69 10.18 -2.83
C THR A 107 -14.52 8.90 -2.90
N VAL A 108 -15.25 8.61 -1.83
CA VAL A 108 -16.16 7.45 -1.79
C VAL A 108 -17.30 7.67 -2.79
N PRO A 109 -17.53 6.74 -3.72
CA PRO A 109 -18.58 6.87 -4.73
C PRO A 109 -19.99 6.77 -4.09
N PRO A 110 -21.03 7.16 -4.82
CA PRO A 110 -22.39 6.84 -4.44
C PRO A 110 -22.56 5.33 -4.16
N GLY A 111 -23.35 4.99 -3.16
CA GLY A 111 -23.65 3.57 -2.88
C GLY A 111 -24.40 2.92 -4.03
N ARG A 112 -24.34 1.59 -4.14
CA ARG A 112 -24.88 0.75 -5.23
C ARG A 112 -26.26 1.19 -5.74
N ASP A 113 -27.19 1.53 -4.85
CA ASP A 113 -28.57 1.86 -5.25
C ASP A 113 -28.66 3.20 -6.04
N ASN A 114 -27.62 4.01 -6.02
CA ASN A 114 -27.46 5.26 -6.77
C ASN A 114 -26.17 5.29 -7.60
N ASN A 115 -25.72 4.14 -8.08
CA ASN A 115 -24.47 3.97 -8.83
C ASN A 115 -24.73 2.97 -9.97
N GLU A 116 -24.83 3.48 -11.19
CA GLU A 116 -25.14 2.66 -12.37
C GLU A 116 -23.97 1.73 -12.71
N TYR A 117 -22.72 2.15 -12.44
CA TYR A 117 -21.56 1.28 -12.63
C TYR A 117 -21.63 0.03 -11.76
N MET A 118 -21.91 0.16 -10.46
CA MET A 118 -22.03 -1.00 -9.57
C MET A 118 -23.20 -1.90 -9.96
N GLN A 119 -24.32 -1.33 -10.41
CA GLN A 119 -25.48 -2.11 -10.83
C GLN A 119 -25.18 -2.91 -12.10
N GLU A 120 -24.46 -2.32 -13.05
CA GLU A 120 -24.09 -3.00 -14.30
C GLU A 120 -23.05 -4.10 -14.02
N ILE A 121 -22.00 -3.83 -13.24
CA ILE A 121 -21.03 -4.88 -12.88
C ILE A 121 -21.75 -6.05 -12.17
N ASP A 122 -22.63 -5.78 -11.21
CA ASP A 122 -23.43 -6.83 -10.55
C ASP A 122 -24.27 -7.67 -11.56
N ALA A 123 -24.84 -7.02 -12.57
CA ALA A 123 -25.57 -7.71 -13.63
C ALA A 123 -24.66 -8.58 -14.51
N GLN A 124 -23.48 -8.07 -14.88
CA GLN A 124 -22.50 -8.79 -15.69
C GLN A 124 -21.94 -10.01 -14.95
N ILE A 125 -21.58 -9.84 -13.68
CA ILE A 125 -21.04 -10.94 -12.88
C ILE A 125 -22.09 -11.90 -12.35
N GLY A 126 -23.38 -11.56 -12.42
CA GLY A 126 -24.48 -12.39 -11.92
C GLY A 126 -24.52 -12.53 -10.40
N ALA A 127 -24.04 -11.51 -9.66
CA ALA A 127 -24.03 -11.47 -8.20
C ALA A 127 -24.19 -10.04 -7.70
N GLU A 128 -24.81 -9.85 -6.51
CA GLU A 128 -24.98 -8.53 -5.90
C GLU A 128 -23.89 -8.26 -4.88
N PHE A 129 -23.14 -7.16 -5.02
CA PHE A 129 -22.15 -6.70 -4.04
C PHE A 129 -22.63 -5.54 -3.21
N ARG A 130 -22.32 -5.58 -1.92
CA ARG A 130 -22.49 -4.49 -0.97
C ARG A 130 -21.14 -4.15 -0.34
N PHE A 131 -20.57 -3.06 -0.79
CA PHE A 131 -19.28 -2.59 -0.32
C PHE A 131 -19.40 -1.76 0.96
N ASN A 132 -18.57 -2.07 1.94
CA ASN A 132 -18.22 -1.22 3.07
C ASN A 132 -16.89 -0.55 2.77
N ILE A 133 -16.95 0.57 2.04
CA ILE A 133 -15.75 1.33 1.64
C ILE A 133 -15.34 2.22 2.81
N THR A 134 -14.05 2.21 3.12
CA THR A 134 -13.48 3.00 4.22
C THR A 134 -12.27 3.77 3.71
N ASP A 135 -12.11 5.00 4.20
CA ASP A 135 -10.89 5.79 3.96
C ASP A 135 -9.63 4.97 4.31
N GLY A 136 -8.69 4.88 3.36
CA GLY A 136 -7.52 4.01 3.45
C GLY A 136 -6.60 4.35 4.63
N ASN A 137 -6.54 5.63 5.05
CA ASN A 137 -5.68 6.06 6.16
C ASN A 137 -6.25 5.67 7.53
N SER A 138 -7.57 5.47 7.64
CA SER A 138 -8.25 5.02 8.87
C SER A 138 -8.75 3.58 8.79
N TYR A 139 -8.41 2.87 7.71
CA TYR A 139 -8.92 1.53 7.42
C TYR A 139 -8.57 0.51 8.49
N ASN A 140 -7.32 0.51 8.94
CA ASN A 140 -6.79 -0.47 9.88
C ASN A 140 -7.50 -0.44 11.24
N GLU A 141 -7.91 0.74 11.74
CA GLU A 141 -8.69 0.86 12.97
C GLU A 141 -10.06 0.18 12.86
N LYS A 142 -10.73 0.38 11.72
CA LYS A 142 -12.03 -0.26 11.45
C LYS A 142 -11.90 -1.76 11.22
N LEU A 143 -10.84 -2.21 10.56
CA LEU A 143 -10.54 -3.63 10.36
C LEU A 143 -10.45 -4.36 11.70
N GLN A 144 -9.67 -3.82 12.66
CA GLN A 144 -9.56 -4.39 14.00
C GLN A 144 -10.91 -4.53 14.69
N ALA A 145 -11.78 -3.53 14.57
CA ALA A 145 -13.14 -3.59 15.14
C ALA A 145 -14.02 -4.67 14.46
N VAL A 146 -13.88 -4.88 13.15
CA VAL A 146 -14.59 -5.93 12.41
C VAL A 146 -14.10 -7.31 12.83
N LEU A 147 -12.78 -7.51 12.90
CA LEU A 147 -12.18 -8.80 13.31
C LEU A 147 -12.52 -9.18 14.75
N ALA A 148 -12.72 -8.20 15.64
CA ALA A 148 -13.20 -8.46 17.01
C ALA A 148 -14.66 -8.98 17.09
N SER A 149 -15.40 -8.97 15.98
CA SER A 149 -16.80 -9.39 15.90
C SER A 149 -17.02 -10.41 14.77
N PRO A 150 -16.70 -11.69 14.93
CA PRO A 150 -16.70 -12.69 13.85
C PRO A 150 -18.00 -12.79 13.06
N ARG A 151 -19.15 -12.51 13.70
CA ARG A 151 -20.47 -12.52 13.03
C ARG A 151 -20.64 -11.41 12.00
N ASN A 152 -19.89 -10.32 12.15
CA ASN A 152 -19.97 -9.14 11.31
C ASN A 152 -18.89 -9.11 10.22
N ILE A 153 -18.04 -10.13 10.15
CA ILE A 153 -17.00 -10.23 9.10
C ILE A 153 -17.70 -10.34 7.74
N PRO A 154 -17.39 -9.43 6.78
CA PRO A 154 -17.90 -9.52 5.41
C PRO A 154 -17.42 -10.78 4.69
N ASP A 155 -18.07 -11.10 3.56
CA ASP A 155 -17.70 -12.24 2.72
C ASP A 155 -16.30 -12.09 2.11
N PHE A 156 -15.89 -10.84 1.82
CA PHE A 156 -14.57 -10.46 1.35
C PHE A 156 -14.00 -9.36 2.25
N VAL A 157 -12.80 -9.53 2.75
CA VAL A 157 -12.11 -8.54 3.59
C VAL A 157 -10.71 -8.28 3.03
N THR A 158 -10.49 -7.09 2.51
CA THR A 158 -9.19 -6.66 2.03
C THR A 158 -8.35 -6.16 3.21
N VAL A 159 -7.12 -6.62 3.35
CA VAL A 159 -6.19 -6.25 4.42
C VAL A 159 -4.91 -5.70 3.82
N GLN A 160 -4.44 -4.57 4.33
CA GLN A 160 -3.14 -4.01 3.95
C GLN A 160 -2.02 -4.74 4.70
N SER A 161 -0.93 -5.07 4.02
CA SER A 161 0.23 -5.73 4.66
C SER A 161 0.79 -4.93 5.85
N SER A 162 0.83 -3.60 5.73
CA SER A 162 1.26 -2.69 6.80
C SER A 162 0.26 -2.58 7.97
N GLY A 163 -0.94 -3.12 7.82
CA GLY A 163 -2.02 -3.04 8.82
C GLY A 163 -2.45 -4.39 9.35
N ILE A 164 -1.66 -5.43 9.14
CA ILE A 164 -1.94 -6.76 9.68
C ILE A 164 -1.91 -6.67 11.22
N PRO A 165 -3.04 -7.00 11.90
CA PRO A 165 -3.09 -6.93 13.35
C PRO A 165 -2.17 -8.01 13.98
N ASN A 166 -1.62 -7.70 15.15
CA ASN A 166 -0.93 -8.70 15.96
C ASN A 166 -1.83 -9.90 16.21
N ARG A 167 -1.26 -11.13 16.11
CA ARG A 167 -2.02 -12.40 16.22
C ARG A 167 -3.09 -12.55 15.13
N PHE A 168 -2.86 -11.95 13.97
CA PHE A 168 -3.78 -12.07 12.82
C PHE A 168 -3.95 -13.52 12.38
N GLU A 169 -2.91 -14.32 12.52
CA GLU A 169 -2.90 -15.75 12.20
C GLU A 169 -3.96 -16.55 12.97
N ASP A 170 -4.16 -16.24 14.26
CA ASP A 170 -5.25 -16.84 15.06
C ASP A 170 -6.63 -16.47 14.49
N ALA A 171 -6.77 -15.23 14.02
CA ALA A 171 -8.01 -14.74 13.41
C ALA A 171 -8.26 -15.34 12.03
N LEU A 172 -7.20 -15.59 11.25
CA LEU A 172 -7.28 -16.27 9.95
C LEU A 172 -7.87 -17.66 10.10
N GLU A 173 -7.27 -18.50 10.92
CA GLU A 173 -7.72 -19.89 11.10
C GLU A 173 -9.17 -19.98 11.63
N ALA A 174 -9.58 -19.02 12.46
CA ALA A 174 -10.89 -19.04 13.08
C ALA A 174 -12.02 -18.50 12.17
N ASN A 175 -11.70 -17.61 11.20
CA ASN A 175 -12.74 -16.83 10.52
C ASN A 175 -12.63 -16.84 9.00
N PHE A 176 -11.47 -17.19 8.43
CA PHE A 176 -11.24 -17.10 7.00
C PHE A 176 -10.97 -18.46 6.36
N GLN A 177 -11.26 -18.53 5.08
CA GLN A 177 -11.17 -19.75 4.30
C GLN A 177 -9.73 -20.09 3.94
N ASP A 178 -9.30 -21.30 4.23
CA ASP A 178 -8.11 -21.91 3.65
C ASP A 178 -8.36 -22.16 2.16
N LEU A 179 -7.65 -21.44 1.28
CA LEU A 179 -7.78 -21.53 -0.16
C LEU A 179 -6.88 -22.61 -0.79
N THR A 180 -5.96 -23.20 -0.03
CA THR A 180 -5.05 -24.24 -0.51
C THR A 180 -5.77 -25.36 -1.26
N PRO A 181 -6.88 -25.95 -0.73
CA PRO A 181 -7.59 -27.04 -1.43
C PRO A 181 -8.24 -26.62 -2.76
N PHE A 182 -8.39 -25.32 -3.02
CA PHE A 182 -9.09 -24.79 -4.19
C PHE A 182 -8.15 -24.26 -5.26
N LEU A 183 -6.93 -23.84 -4.86
CA LEU A 183 -6.02 -23.09 -5.74
C LEU A 183 -4.63 -23.70 -5.86
N ALA A 184 -4.18 -24.55 -4.93
CA ALA A 184 -2.82 -25.09 -4.98
C ALA A 184 -2.58 -25.97 -6.22
N GLY A 185 -1.38 -25.86 -6.80
CA GLY A 185 -0.98 -26.60 -7.98
C GLY A 185 -1.92 -26.32 -9.15
N ASP A 186 -2.31 -27.38 -9.86
CA ASP A 186 -3.17 -27.33 -11.03
C ASP A 186 -4.66 -27.03 -10.73
N ALA A 187 -5.07 -27.01 -9.46
CA ALA A 187 -6.45 -26.68 -9.07
C ALA A 187 -6.84 -25.24 -9.49
N VAL A 188 -5.86 -24.33 -9.57
CA VAL A 188 -6.06 -22.94 -10.02
C VAL A 188 -6.49 -22.84 -11.49
N ALA A 189 -6.22 -23.86 -12.33
CA ALA A 189 -6.58 -23.86 -13.77
C ALA A 189 -8.09 -23.64 -14.04
N LYS A 190 -8.93 -23.84 -13.02
CA LYS A 190 -10.35 -23.51 -13.03
C LYS A 190 -10.63 -21.99 -13.12
N TYR A 191 -9.65 -21.18 -12.79
CA TYR A 191 -9.72 -19.73 -12.67
C TYR A 191 -8.58 -19.09 -13.49
N PRO A 192 -8.77 -18.94 -14.82
CA PRO A 192 -7.67 -18.64 -15.74
C PRO A 192 -6.98 -17.29 -15.52
N ASN A 193 -7.69 -16.28 -15.01
CA ASN A 193 -7.08 -14.99 -14.68
C ASN A 193 -6.29 -15.08 -13.37
N LEU A 194 -6.76 -15.83 -12.37
CA LEU A 194 -6.03 -16.11 -11.14
C LEU A 194 -4.78 -16.97 -11.41
N ALA A 195 -4.89 -17.96 -12.32
CA ALA A 195 -3.78 -18.82 -12.73
C ALA A 195 -2.66 -18.05 -13.46
N ALA A 196 -2.98 -16.90 -14.05
CA ALA A 196 -2.02 -16.04 -14.73
C ALA A 196 -1.27 -15.07 -13.79
N LEU A 197 -1.62 -15.03 -12.48
CA LEU A 197 -0.93 -14.18 -11.53
C LEU A 197 0.44 -14.78 -11.15
N PRO A 198 1.51 -13.97 -11.10
CA PRO A 198 2.84 -14.42 -10.72
C PRO A 198 2.89 -15.13 -9.36
N THR A 199 3.70 -16.17 -9.27
CA THR A 199 3.88 -16.99 -8.05
C THR A 199 4.27 -16.15 -6.84
N GLU A 200 5.11 -15.12 -7.05
CA GLU A 200 5.57 -14.22 -5.98
C GLU A 200 4.41 -13.41 -5.35
N MET A 201 3.36 -13.12 -6.12
CA MET A 201 2.17 -12.47 -5.56
C MET A 201 1.42 -13.40 -4.61
N TRP A 202 1.28 -14.67 -4.98
CA TRP A 202 0.65 -15.69 -4.17
C TRP A 202 1.45 -16.01 -2.91
N SER A 203 2.78 -15.99 -3.02
CA SER A 203 3.68 -16.21 -1.87
C SER A 203 3.44 -15.21 -0.75
N CYS A 204 3.10 -13.94 -1.09
CA CYS A 204 2.69 -12.94 -0.10
C CYS A 204 1.39 -13.30 0.65
N CYS A 205 0.57 -14.21 0.11
CA CYS A 205 -0.73 -14.59 0.64
C CYS A 205 -0.72 -15.87 1.50
N VAL A 206 0.47 -16.41 1.76
CA VAL A 206 0.67 -17.61 2.58
C VAL A 206 0.86 -17.23 4.04
N PHE A 207 0.04 -17.82 4.92
CA PHE A 207 0.09 -17.65 6.37
C PHE A 207 -0.02 -19.02 7.03
N ASN A 208 0.80 -19.29 8.04
CA ASN A 208 0.83 -20.60 8.75
C ASN A 208 0.94 -21.80 7.80
N GLY A 209 1.71 -21.67 6.71
CA GLY A 209 1.91 -22.73 5.72
C GLY A 209 0.68 -23.06 4.87
N LYS A 210 -0.30 -22.16 4.78
CA LYS A 210 -1.52 -22.29 3.97
C LYS A 210 -1.79 -21.02 3.17
N LEU A 211 -2.45 -21.19 2.04
CA LEU A 211 -2.89 -20.08 1.20
C LEU A 211 -4.22 -19.54 1.72
N TYR A 212 -4.27 -18.28 2.14
CA TYR A 212 -5.51 -17.65 2.63
C TYR A 212 -5.96 -16.46 1.80
N GLY A 213 -5.03 -15.69 1.26
CA GLY A 213 -5.33 -14.43 0.59
C GLY A 213 -5.45 -14.55 -0.93
N LEU A 214 -6.26 -13.68 -1.52
CA LEU A 214 -6.23 -13.33 -2.93
C LEU A 214 -5.33 -12.11 -3.09
N PRO A 215 -4.34 -12.13 -3.98
CA PRO A 215 -3.38 -11.04 -4.09
C PRO A 215 -3.93 -9.84 -4.89
N TYR A 216 -3.46 -8.67 -4.55
CA TYR A 216 -3.59 -7.45 -5.34
C TYR A 216 -2.20 -7.04 -5.84
N ALA A 217 -2.03 -6.94 -7.16
CA ALA A 217 -0.74 -6.58 -7.75
C ALA A 217 -0.27 -5.19 -7.31
N SER A 218 0.92 -5.14 -6.72
CA SER A 218 1.57 -3.91 -6.27
C SER A 218 2.56 -3.39 -7.30
N ASP A 219 2.94 -2.12 -7.17
CA ASP A 219 4.04 -1.56 -7.95
C ASP A 219 5.37 -2.13 -7.42
N MET A 220 6.24 -2.60 -8.33
CA MET A 220 7.55 -3.14 -7.97
C MET A 220 8.43 -2.10 -7.26
N ILE A 221 8.37 -0.85 -7.69
CA ILE A 221 8.98 0.28 -6.99
C ILE A 221 7.86 1.01 -6.25
N GLY A 222 7.89 0.99 -4.92
CA GLY A 222 6.78 1.44 -4.09
C GLY A 222 6.61 2.96 -4.07
N SER A 223 7.71 3.72 -4.10
CA SER A 223 7.68 5.19 -4.01
C SER A 223 8.85 5.84 -4.72
N THR A 224 8.68 7.12 -5.08
CA THR A 224 9.72 7.96 -5.66
C THR A 224 9.44 9.44 -5.38
N VAL A 225 10.34 10.30 -5.82
CA VAL A 225 10.21 11.75 -5.75
C VAL A 225 9.77 12.27 -7.11
N TYR A 226 8.74 13.09 -7.13
CA TYR A 226 8.21 13.74 -8.32
C TYR A 226 8.49 15.23 -8.31
N TYR A 227 8.62 15.80 -9.50
CA TYR A 227 8.68 17.25 -9.68
C TYR A 227 7.65 17.73 -10.70
N ARG A 228 7.27 19.01 -10.60
CA ARG A 228 6.41 19.72 -11.55
C ARG A 228 7.23 20.14 -12.76
N ASN A 229 7.43 19.19 -13.71
CA ASN A 229 8.28 19.47 -14.87
C ASN A 229 7.75 20.59 -15.76
N ASP A 230 6.45 20.81 -15.83
CA ASP A 230 5.83 21.97 -16.49
C ASP A 230 6.26 23.33 -15.91
N ILE A 231 6.65 23.40 -14.64
CA ILE A 231 7.12 24.64 -13.99
C ILE A 231 8.64 24.67 -13.89
N VAL A 232 9.27 23.55 -13.54
CA VAL A 232 10.70 23.46 -13.28
C VAL A 232 11.51 23.66 -14.58
N GLU A 233 11.01 23.16 -15.71
CA GLU A 233 11.61 23.39 -17.04
C GLU A 233 11.65 24.88 -17.39
N ASP A 234 10.55 25.62 -17.12
CA ASP A 234 10.48 27.07 -17.35
C ASP A 234 11.42 27.86 -16.43
N LEU A 235 11.72 27.32 -15.23
CA LEU A 235 12.70 27.91 -14.30
C LEU A 235 14.15 27.60 -14.70
N GLY A 236 14.37 26.60 -15.55
CA GLY A 236 15.68 26.19 -16.03
C GLY A 236 16.54 25.46 -14.98
N VAL A 237 15.90 24.91 -13.93
CA VAL A 237 16.61 24.18 -12.87
C VAL A 237 16.77 22.70 -13.28
N SER A 238 18.02 22.19 -13.18
CA SER A 238 18.29 20.77 -13.47
C SER A 238 17.70 19.86 -12.41
N MET A 239 17.15 18.71 -12.84
CA MET A 239 16.68 17.63 -11.97
C MET A 239 17.61 16.41 -12.00
N GLU A 240 18.84 16.55 -12.48
CA GLU A 240 19.88 15.54 -12.41
C GLU A 240 20.86 15.87 -11.27
N PHE A 241 21.12 14.93 -10.38
CA PHE A 241 21.89 15.13 -9.15
C PHE A 241 22.96 14.05 -9.00
N SER A 242 24.12 14.45 -8.48
CA SER A 242 25.22 13.54 -8.13
C SER A 242 25.09 13.03 -6.69
N ASP A 243 24.51 13.86 -5.80
CA ASP A 243 24.35 13.60 -4.38
C ASP A 243 23.29 14.51 -3.75
N ALA A 244 23.15 14.43 -2.43
CA ALA A 244 22.19 15.22 -1.68
C ALA A 244 22.52 16.71 -1.60
N ASP A 245 23.78 17.10 -1.75
CA ASP A 245 24.17 18.52 -1.75
C ASP A 245 23.73 19.21 -3.04
N ASP A 246 23.90 18.55 -4.19
CA ASP A 246 23.36 19.00 -5.48
C ASP A 246 21.83 19.11 -5.41
N PHE A 247 21.17 18.12 -4.82
CA PHE A 247 19.71 18.14 -4.68
C PHE A 247 19.24 19.29 -3.77
N LEU A 248 19.91 19.53 -2.63
CA LEU A 248 19.58 20.64 -1.74
C LEU A 248 19.75 22.00 -2.45
N ALA A 249 20.80 22.18 -3.24
CA ALA A 249 21.01 23.40 -4.00
C ALA A 249 19.87 23.65 -5.00
N ALA A 250 19.37 22.62 -5.68
CA ALA A 250 18.20 22.74 -6.54
C ALA A 250 16.92 23.08 -5.74
N LEU A 251 16.71 22.50 -4.57
CA LEU A 251 15.58 22.85 -3.69
C LEU A 251 15.65 24.34 -3.26
N GLU A 252 16.83 24.85 -2.97
CA GLU A 252 17.02 26.28 -2.66
C GLU A 252 16.70 27.17 -3.87
N GLU A 253 17.14 26.81 -5.08
CA GLU A 253 16.86 27.55 -6.32
C GLU A 253 15.37 27.55 -6.69
N LEU A 254 14.66 26.47 -6.45
CA LEU A 254 13.21 26.33 -6.70
C LEU A 254 12.36 27.14 -5.71
N THR A 255 12.93 27.55 -4.56
CA THR A 255 12.18 28.22 -3.50
C THR A 255 12.15 29.74 -3.71
N ASP A 256 10.94 30.29 -3.83
CA ASP A 256 10.70 31.73 -3.90
C ASP A 256 9.47 32.12 -3.04
N PRO A 257 9.67 32.46 -1.77
CA PRO A 257 8.59 32.87 -0.87
C PRO A 257 7.83 34.12 -1.33
N ALA A 258 8.46 35.01 -2.13
CA ALA A 258 7.80 36.18 -2.67
C ALA A 258 6.76 35.81 -3.75
N ALA A 259 7.01 34.73 -4.47
CA ALA A 259 6.08 34.13 -5.42
C ALA A 259 5.12 33.09 -4.77
N ASN A 260 5.11 32.95 -3.44
CA ASN A 260 4.35 31.92 -2.71
C ASN A 260 4.69 30.50 -3.17
N ARG A 261 5.98 30.22 -3.36
CA ARG A 261 6.50 28.96 -3.90
C ARG A 261 7.63 28.42 -3.03
N TRP A 262 7.54 27.14 -2.66
CA TRP A 262 8.55 26.40 -1.94
C TRP A 262 8.95 25.15 -2.73
N ALA A 263 10.14 24.65 -2.48
CA ALA A 263 10.57 23.43 -3.16
C ALA A 263 9.71 22.25 -2.77
N THR A 264 9.45 22.03 -1.49
CA THR A 264 8.73 20.84 -1.03
C THR A 264 7.74 21.12 0.11
N ASN A 265 6.79 20.19 0.27
CA ASN A 265 5.92 20.13 1.45
C ASN A 265 6.62 19.44 2.62
N ASP A 266 6.99 18.17 2.42
CA ASP A 266 7.80 17.36 3.32
C ASP A 266 8.33 16.15 2.52
N LEU A 267 9.64 15.93 2.50
CA LEU A 267 10.25 14.80 1.78
C LEU A 267 10.12 13.48 2.52
N ALA A 268 9.66 13.48 3.77
CA ALA A 268 9.32 12.25 4.49
C ALA A 268 8.03 11.62 3.95
N ASP A 269 7.16 12.43 3.31
CA ASP A 269 5.92 11.94 2.71
C ASP A 269 6.23 10.81 1.70
N GLY A 270 5.50 9.69 1.79
CA GLY A 270 5.69 8.52 0.94
C GLY A 270 7.03 7.79 1.09
N GLY A 271 7.85 8.11 2.09
CA GLY A 271 9.17 7.51 2.29
C GLY A 271 10.24 7.98 1.30
N ALA A 272 9.99 9.05 0.56
CA ALA A 272 10.84 9.54 -0.52
C ALA A 272 12.29 9.81 -0.10
N ILE A 273 12.49 10.38 1.11
CA ILE A 273 13.83 10.63 1.64
C ILE A 273 14.62 9.33 1.82
N HIS A 274 13.98 8.27 2.27
CA HIS A 274 14.61 6.98 2.45
C HIS A 274 14.96 6.32 1.12
N THR A 275 14.13 6.53 0.08
CA THR A 275 14.43 6.07 -1.28
C THR A 275 15.68 6.73 -1.85
N ILE A 276 15.84 8.05 -1.66
CA ILE A 276 17.03 8.80 -2.11
C ILE A 276 18.33 8.24 -1.52
N PHE A 277 18.31 7.79 -0.27
CA PHE A 277 19.49 7.24 0.42
C PHE A 277 19.58 5.71 0.38
N GLY A 278 18.67 5.03 -0.30
CA GLY A 278 18.66 3.56 -0.37
C GLY A 278 18.48 2.89 1.00
N THR A 279 17.79 3.55 1.94
CA THR A 279 17.53 2.99 3.28
C THR A 279 16.76 1.68 3.16
N PRO A 280 17.22 0.57 3.75
CA PRO A 280 16.50 -0.69 3.69
C PRO A 280 15.11 -0.58 4.35
N PRO A 281 14.09 -1.29 3.85
CA PRO A 281 12.73 -1.18 4.37
C PRO A 281 12.55 -1.78 5.78
N GLY A 282 13.46 -2.67 6.19
CA GLY A 282 13.44 -3.32 7.51
C GLY A 282 14.83 -3.85 7.84
N TRP A 283 15.02 -5.14 7.64
CA TRP A 283 16.27 -5.84 7.94
C TRP A 283 17.16 -5.96 6.71
N ILE A 284 18.47 -5.91 6.94
CA ILE A 284 19.50 -6.16 5.92
C ILE A 284 20.65 -6.98 6.53
N GLU A 285 21.23 -7.88 5.75
CA GLU A 285 22.44 -8.60 6.15
C GLU A 285 23.67 -7.91 5.58
N ARG A 286 24.65 -7.61 6.45
CA ARG A 286 25.96 -7.10 6.08
C ARG A 286 27.03 -7.84 6.85
N ASP A 287 27.99 -8.41 6.14
CA ASP A 287 29.12 -9.16 6.73
C ASP A 287 28.69 -10.26 7.72
N GLY A 288 27.57 -10.93 7.44
CA GLY A 288 27.00 -11.99 8.30
C GLY A 288 26.31 -11.46 9.56
N VAL A 289 26.01 -10.17 9.62
CA VAL A 289 25.26 -9.53 10.70
C VAL A 289 23.94 -9.00 10.19
N LEU A 290 22.85 -9.41 10.83
CA LEU A 290 21.51 -8.89 10.55
C LEU A 290 21.35 -7.53 11.23
N LEU A 291 21.19 -6.47 10.46
CA LEU A 291 20.99 -5.09 10.95
C LEU A 291 19.57 -4.64 10.68
N HIS A 292 18.96 -3.97 11.66
CA HIS A 292 17.71 -3.26 11.42
C HIS A 292 17.98 -1.91 10.74
N ARG A 293 17.01 -1.39 9.97
CA ARG A 293 17.14 -0.10 9.26
C ARG A 293 17.65 1.04 10.14
N TYR A 294 17.23 1.08 11.41
CA TYR A 294 17.64 2.11 12.38
C TYR A 294 19.13 2.12 12.70
N GLU A 295 19.82 1.03 12.42
CA GLU A 295 21.26 0.84 12.70
C GLU A 295 22.13 1.14 11.47
N THR A 296 21.51 1.50 10.33
CA THR A 296 22.21 1.69 9.06
C THR A 296 22.67 3.12 8.85
N ASP A 297 23.77 3.29 8.14
CA ASP A 297 24.31 4.61 7.78
C ASP A 297 23.35 5.35 6.83
N GLU A 298 22.63 4.63 5.98
CA GLU A 298 21.65 5.15 5.03
C GLU A 298 20.47 5.82 5.77
N TYR A 299 19.97 5.19 6.82
CA TYR A 299 18.91 5.76 7.64
C TYR A 299 19.39 7.04 8.34
N ARG A 300 20.58 7.00 8.92
CA ARG A 300 21.19 8.18 9.55
C ARG A 300 21.38 9.33 8.56
N ALA A 301 21.90 9.04 7.36
CA ALA A 301 22.13 10.04 6.31
C ALA A 301 20.80 10.65 5.81
N ALA A 302 19.75 9.84 5.68
CA ALA A 302 18.42 10.32 5.34
C ALA A 302 17.87 11.32 6.37
N LEU A 303 18.01 11.04 7.67
CA LEU A 303 17.57 11.96 8.75
C LEU A 303 18.42 13.24 8.81
N ASP A 304 19.75 13.14 8.62
CA ASP A 304 20.62 14.31 8.54
C ASP A 304 20.18 15.23 7.39
N PHE A 305 19.99 14.66 6.22
CA PHE A 305 19.58 15.43 5.05
C PHE A 305 18.20 16.06 5.25
N GLN A 306 17.23 15.35 5.81
CA GLN A 306 15.92 15.91 6.11
C GLN A 306 16.02 17.12 7.05
N SER A 307 16.87 17.04 8.08
CA SER A 307 17.14 18.18 8.97
C SER A 307 17.71 19.39 8.22
N ARG A 308 18.63 19.15 7.28
CA ARG A 308 19.22 20.19 6.41
C ARG A 308 18.15 20.83 5.50
N VAL A 309 17.25 20.04 4.92
CA VAL A 309 16.13 20.52 4.09
C VAL A 309 15.21 21.47 4.88
N PHE A 310 14.87 21.10 6.12
CA PHE A 310 14.09 22.00 6.98
C PHE A 310 14.86 23.26 7.37
N ALA A 311 16.15 23.13 7.69
CA ALA A 311 17.00 24.26 8.07
C ALA A 311 17.25 25.26 6.92
N ALA A 312 17.28 24.79 5.68
CA ALA A 312 17.44 25.62 4.48
C ALA A 312 16.21 26.49 4.18
N GLY A 313 15.06 26.23 4.83
CA GLY A 313 13.83 27.03 4.64
C GLY A 313 13.11 26.75 3.30
N VAL A 314 13.39 25.63 2.67
CA VAL A 314 12.81 25.21 1.39
C VAL A 314 11.47 24.43 1.54
N VAL A 315 11.09 24.14 2.79
CA VAL A 315 9.83 23.46 3.16
C VAL A 315 8.71 24.49 3.34
N HIS A 316 7.51 24.16 2.85
CA HIS A 316 6.34 25.04 2.98
C HIS A 316 6.06 25.36 4.48
N PRO A 317 5.76 26.65 4.83
CA PRO A 317 5.62 27.08 6.22
C PRO A 317 4.57 26.33 7.03
N ASP A 318 3.44 25.97 6.41
CA ASP A 318 2.42 25.18 7.12
C ASP A 318 2.94 23.79 7.51
N SER A 319 3.75 23.18 6.65
CA SER A 319 4.35 21.88 6.93
C SER A 319 5.38 21.95 8.05
N VAL A 320 6.19 23.03 8.05
CA VAL A 320 7.09 23.34 9.18
C VAL A 320 6.30 23.48 10.49
N ALA A 321 5.09 24.08 10.43
CA ALA A 321 4.18 24.21 11.56
C ALA A 321 3.43 22.91 11.93
N GLY A 322 3.66 21.81 11.20
CA GLY A 322 3.01 20.50 11.44
C GLY A 322 1.72 20.26 10.66
N ASN A 323 1.39 21.12 9.67
CA ASN A 323 0.20 20.97 8.81
C ASN A 323 0.57 20.44 7.41
N SER A 324 1.14 19.24 7.33
CA SER A 324 1.56 18.62 6.06
C SER A 324 0.42 18.01 5.24
N GLN A 325 -0.76 17.83 5.81
CA GLN A 325 -1.94 17.14 5.22
C GLN A 325 -2.37 17.60 3.82
N GLN A 326 -2.05 18.84 3.42
CA GLN A 326 -2.42 19.40 2.12
C GLN A 326 -1.29 19.33 1.08
N GLY A 327 -0.31 18.47 1.26
CA GLY A 327 0.87 18.37 0.38
C GLY A 327 0.51 18.20 -1.08
N ARG A 328 -0.38 17.25 -1.40
CA ARG A 328 -0.83 17.01 -2.78
C ARG A 328 -1.53 18.23 -3.40
N GLN A 329 -2.38 18.93 -2.66
CA GLN A 329 -3.05 20.13 -3.17
C GLN A 329 -2.07 21.28 -3.45
N ARG A 330 -1.05 21.46 -2.58
CA ARG A 330 0.02 22.44 -2.79
C ARG A 330 0.88 22.07 -4.00
N PHE A 331 1.16 20.79 -4.21
CA PHE A 331 1.88 20.31 -5.39
C PHE A 331 1.07 20.54 -6.67
N VAL A 332 -0.21 20.18 -6.71
CA VAL A 332 -1.09 20.40 -7.85
C VAL A 332 -1.23 21.90 -8.17
N SER A 333 -1.35 22.76 -7.15
CA SER A 333 -1.45 24.21 -7.34
C SER A 333 -0.12 24.90 -7.67
N GLY A 334 1.03 24.21 -7.64
CA GLY A 334 2.35 24.79 -7.88
C GLY A 334 2.91 25.60 -6.71
N GLN A 335 2.32 25.52 -5.53
CA GLN A 335 2.89 26.10 -4.30
C GLN A 335 4.11 25.32 -3.80
N VAL A 336 4.15 24.03 -4.06
CA VAL A 336 5.35 23.19 -3.92
C VAL A 336 5.63 22.49 -5.24
N LEU A 337 6.91 22.29 -5.55
CA LEU A 337 7.34 21.77 -6.86
C LEU A 337 7.88 20.34 -6.79
N ILE A 338 8.26 19.87 -5.61
CA ILE A 338 8.81 18.53 -5.36
C ILE A 338 7.94 17.83 -4.32
N ALA A 339 7.55 16.59 -4.59
CA ALA A 339 6.74 15.78 -3.68
C ALA A 339 7.16 14.31 -3.72
N GLY A 340 7.21 13.66 -2.56
CA GLY A 340 7.29 12.19 -2.46
C GLY A 340 5.89 11.59 -2.56
N ASP A 341 5.74 10.52 -3.34
CA ASP A 341 4.49 9.74 -3.39
C ASP A 341 4.77 8.30 -3.87
N GLY A 342 3.81 7.41 -3.68
CA GLY A 342 3.82 6.10 -4.31
C GLY A 342 3.71 6.19 -5.84
N VAL A 343 4.23 5.19 -6.55
CA VAL A 343 4.16 5.15 -8.03
C VAL A 343 2.70 5.17 -8.51
N GLY A 344 1.79 4.50 -7.78
CA GLY A 344 0.35 4.62 -8.04
C GLY A 344 -0.23 6.03 -7.87
N GLY A 345 0.43 6.88 -7.09
CA GLY A 345 0.09 8.28 -6.89
C GLY A 345 0.30 9.14 -8.12
N TRP A 346 1.25 8.79 -8.99
CA TRP A 346 1.52 9.51 -10.24
C TRP A 346 0.25 9.63 -11.09
N LEU A 347 -0.33 8.50 -11.45
CA LEU A 347 -1.57 8.48 -12.25
C LEU A 347 -2.73 9.19 -11.55
N SER A 348 -2.92 8.95 -10.26
CA SER A 348 -4.05 9.54 -9.53
C SER A 348 -3.96 11.06 -9.44
N THR A 349 -2.75 11.58 -9.24
CA THR A 349 -2.47 13.03 -9.22
C THR A 349 -2.61 13.64 -10.60
N LEU A 350 -2.08 12.97 -11.64
CA LEU A 350 -2.20 13.41 -13.03
C LEU A 350 -3.67 13.49 -13.46
N ARG A 351 -4.47 12.45 -13.17
CA ARG A 351 -5.91 12.40 -13.46
C ARG A 351 -6.67 13.54 -12.80
N GLN A 352 -6.42 13.78 -11.51
CA GLN A 352 -7.04 14.88 -10.78
C GLN A 352 -6.63 16.24 -11.33
N ALA A 353 -5.33 16.47 -11.51
CA ALA A 353 -4.81 17.77 -11.88
C ALA A 353 -5.18 18.18 -13.32
N ARG A 354 -5.09 17.24 -14.28
CA ARG A 354 -5.43 17.51 -15.70
C ARG A 354 -6.91 17.76 -15.93
N SER A 355 -7.79 17.36 -15.03
CA SER A 355 -9.20 17.74 -15.11
C SER A 355 -9.42 19.26 -14.96
N GLU A 356 -8.54 19.95 -14.24
CA GLU A 356 -8.60 21.40 -14.00
C GLU A 356 -7.55 22.17 -14.82
N ASN A 357 -6.39 21.58 -15.05
CA ASN A 357 -5.27 22.13 -15.81
C ASN A 357 -4.70 21.10 -16.80
N PRO A 358 -5.12 21.11 -18.08
CA PRO A 358 -4.63 20.16 -19.09
C PRO A 358 -3.11 20.19 -19.31
N GLU A 359 -2.46 21.33 -19.03
CA GLU A 359 -1.00 21.50 -19.17
C GLU A 359 -0.20 20.96 -17.98
N PHE A 360 -0.88 20.50 -16.93
CA PHE A 360 -0.21 19.94 -15.77
C PHE A 360 0.64 18.74 -16.14
N ARG A 361 1.91 18.78 -15.76
CA ARG A 361 2.86 17.67 -15.92
C ARG A 361 3.65 17.47 -14.64
N MET A 362 3.85 16.23 -14.30
CA MET A 362 4.75 15.79 -13.23
C MET A 362 5.56 14.60 -13.71
N HIS A 363 6.80 14.53 -13.29
CA HIS A 363 7.72 13.46 -13.67
C HIS A 363 8.52 13.00 -12.45
N PRO A 364 8.86 11.73 -12.31
CA PRO A 364 9.79 11.30 -11.29
C PRO A 364 11.19 11.86 -11.58
N ILE A 365 11.93 12.22 -10.54
CA ILE A 365 13.31 12.63 -10.70
C ILE A 365 14.18 11.45 -11.19
N PRO A 366 15.22 11.70 -11.99
CA PRO A 366 16.19 10.67 -12.33
C PRO A 366 16.81 10.02 -11.09
N ALA A 367 17.16 8.74 -11.21
CA ALA A 367 17.74 8.00 -10.10
C ALA A 367 19.09 8.61 -9.65
N PHE A 368 19.25 8.84 -8.37
CA PHE A 368 20.54 9.22 -7.77
C PHE A 368 20.63 8.68 -6.34
N ASN A 369 21.84 8.63 -5.78
CA ASN A 369 22.06 8.27 -4.38
C ASN A 369 22.45 9.52 -3.60
N GLY A 370 21.72 9.85 -2.54
CA GLY A 370 22.01 11.01 -1.69
C GLY A 370 23.40 10.98 -1.03
N ALA A 371 23.96 9.80 -0.81
CA ALA A 371 25.33 9.63 -0.34
C ALA A 371 26.40 9.65 -1.46
N GLY A 372 25.97 9.79 -2.72
CA GLY A 372 26.79 9.63 -3.92
C GLY A 372 26.97 8.16 -4.34
N GLY A 373 27.45 7.95 -5.56
CA GLY A 373 27.61 6.61 -6.14
C GLY A 373 26.33 6.08 -6.79
N ASP A 374 26.24 4.76 -6.94
CA ASP A 374 25.10 4.13 -7.60
C ASP A 374 23.82 4.23 -6.76
N PRO A 375 22.66 4.51 -7.40
CA PRO A 375 21.37 4.46 -6.71
C PRO A 375 21.07 3.09 -6.12
N VAL A 376 20.25 3.06 -5.07
CA VAL A 376 19.73 1.82 -4.47
C VAL A 376 18.23 1.94 -4.32
N TYR A 377 17.49 1.09 -5.01
CA TYR A 377 16.04 0.99 -4.88
C TYR A 377 15.66 -0.37 -4.29
N TRP A 378 14.80 -0.36 -3.31
CA TRP A 378 14.27 -1.61 -2.75
C TRP A 378 12.97 -1.96 -3.43
N LYS A 379 12.87 -3.20 -3.94
CA LYS A 379 11.63 -3.71 -4.50
C LYS A 379 10.54 -3.74 -3.43
N GLY A 380 9.36 -3.28 -3.78
CA GLY A 380 8.14 -3.46 -2.97
C GLY A 380 7.68 -4.92 -2.98
N ALA A 381 6.86 -5.31 -2.01
CA ALA A 381 6.25 -6.63 -2.04
C ALA A 381 5.38 -6.80 -3.30
N PRO A 382 5.42 -7.95 -4.00
CA PRO A 382 4.60 -8.21 -5.19
C PRO A 382 3.10 -8.05 -4.96
N SER A 383 2.67 -8.26 -3.72
CA SER A 383 1.33 -7.93 -3.24
C SER A 383 1.42 -7.30 -1.85
N ASN A 384 0.79 -6.16 -1.66
CA ASN A 384 0.72 -5.44 -0.37
C ASN A 384 -0.73 -5.27 0.14
N LEU A 385 -1.69 -5.81 -0.59
CA LEU A 385 -3.08 -5.96 -0.19
C LEU A 385 -3.51 -7.39 -0.45
N PHE A 386 -4.23 -7.95 0.51
CA PHE A 386 -4.72 -9.32 0.44
C PHE A 386 -6.21 -9.33 0.72
N THR A 387 -7.00 -10.07 -0.06
CA THR A 387 -8.41 -10.24 0.25
C THR A 387 -8.66 -11.64 0.76
N PHE A 388 -9.17 -11.72 1.97
CA PHE A 388 -9.53 -12.96 2.64
C PHE A 388 -11.02 -13.23 2.46
N LEU A 389 -11.35 -14.49 2.16
CA LEU A 389 -12.73 -14.97 2.06
C LEU A 389 -13.20 -15.43 3.44
N LYS A 390 -14.41 -15.03 3.84
CA LYS A 390 -15.02 -15.52 5.07
C LYS A 390 -15.19 -17.03 5.01
N GLN A 391 -14.81 -17.73 6.08
CA GLN A 391 -14.95 -19.18 6.17
C GLN A 391 -16.40 -19.65 5.94
N SER A 392 -16.56 -20.70 5.14
CA SER A 392 -17.86 -21.31 4.82
C SER A 392 -17.71 -22.83 4.70
N GLU A 393 -18.71 -23.56 5.19
CA GLU A 393 -18.83 -25.02 4.94
C GLU A 393 -19.43 -25.30 3.54
N ASP A 394 -19.99 -24.29 2.90
CA ASP A 394 -20.56 -24.39 1.55
C ASP A 394 -19.47 -24.19 0.50
N THR A 395 -18.90 -25.29 0.01
CA THR A 395 -17.89 -25.31 -1.04
C THR A 395 -18.35 -24.56 -2.31
N SER A 396 -19.62 -24.64 -2.65
CA SER A 396 -20.15 -23.98 -3.86
C SER A 396 -20.12 -22.45 -3.74
N ARG A 397 -20.27 -21.93 -2.51
CA ARG A 397 -20.13 -20.50 -2.22
C ARG A 397 -18.68 -20.04 -2.37
N ILE A 398 -17.72 -20.84 -1.88
CA ILE A 398 -16.30 -20.54 -2.04
C ILE A 398 -15.90 -20.55 -3.52
N GLU A 399 -16.35 -21.55 -4.28
CA GLU A 399 -16.09 -21.61 -5.72
C GLU A 399 -16.72 -20.42 -6.48
N GLU A 400 -17.92 -19.96 -6.09
CA GLU A 400 -18.52 -18.74 -6.65
C GLU A 400 -17.69 -17.50 -6.32
N GLN A 401 -17.20 -17.36 -5.07
CA GLN A 401 -16.33 -16.25 -4.66
C GLN A 401 -15.01 -16.24 -5.44
N LEU A 402 -14.41 -17.41 -5.70
CA LEU A 402 -13.19 -17.53 -6.50
C LEU A 402 -13.43 -17.20 -7.99
N ALA A 403 -14.56 -17.62 -8.56
CA ALA A 403 -14.93 -17.25 -9.91
C ALA A 403 -15.18 -15.74 -10.07
N LEU A 404 -15.76 -15.09 -9.05
CA LEU A 404 -15.90 -13.64 -8.99
C LEU A 404 -14.53 -12.94 -8.88
N ALA A 405 -13.62 -13.46 -8.06
CA ALA A 405 -12.26 -12.94 -7.95
C ALA A 405 -11.46 -13.10 -9.26
N ASP A 406 -11.66 -14.20 -9.98
CA ASP A 406 -11.11 -14.44 -11.31
C ASP A 406 -11.55 -13.37 -12.31
N TYR A 407 -12.85 -13.03 -12.31
CA TYR A 407 -13.38 -11.93 -13.12
C TYR A 407 -12.71 -10.58 -12.76
N PHE A 408 -12.53 -10.30 -11.46
CA PHE A 408 -11.90 -9.04 -11.02
C PHE A 408 -10.40 -8.96 -11.34
N ALA A 409 -9.75 -10.10 -11.51
CA ALA A 409 -8.35 -10.21 -11.94
C ALA A 409 -8.17 -10.16 -13.47
N ALA A 410 -9.19 -9.73 -14.22
CA ALA A 410 -9.15 -9.66 -15.66
C ALA A 410 -7.96 -8.83 -16.18
N PRO A 411 -7.18 -9.34 -17.16
CA PRO A 411 -6.03 -8.64 -17.71
C PRO A 411 -6.43 -7.55 -18.71
N PHE A 412 -5.51 -6.62 -18.96
CA PHE A 412 -5.67 -5.62 -20.03
C PHE A 412 -5.94 -6.29 -21.39
N GLY A 413 -6.76 -5.64 -22.21
CA GLY A 413 -7.22 -6.18 -23.50
C GLY A 413 -8.49 -7.03 -23.39
N SER A 414 -8.94 -7.34 -22.17
CA SER A 414 -10.21 -8.03 -21.96
C SER A 414 -11.39 -7.07 -21.82
N SER A 415 -12.58 -7.57 -22.14
CA SER A 415 -13.84 -6.82 -21.96
C SER A 415 -14.13 -6.55 -20.49
N GLU A 416 -13.80 -7.47 -19.61
CA GLU A 416 -13.97 -7.37 -18.17
C GLU A 416 -13.06 -6.28 -17.59
N PHE A 417 -11.79 -6.22 -18.01
CA PHE A 417 -10.88 -5.14 -17.63
C PHE A 417 -11.45 -3.77 -18.01
N ALA A 418 -11.91 -3.63 -19.25
CA ALA A 418 -12.46 -2.36 -19.71
C ALA A 418 -13.71 -1.94 -18.91
N GLN A 419 -14.58 -2.89 -18.57
CA GLN A 419 -15.76 -2.62 -17.75
C GLN A 419 -15.38 -2.22 -16.30
N LEU A 420 -14.39 -2.92 -15.72
CA LEU A 420 -13.95 -2.64 -14.34
C LEU A 420 -13.24 -1.30 -14.20
N GLU A 421 -12.46 -0.87 -15.20
CA GLU A 421 -11.66 0.36 -15.14
C GLU A 421 -12.38 1.59 -15.73
N TYR A 422 -13.31 1.39 -16.68
CA TYR A 422 -13.97 2.50 -17.40
C TYR A 422 -15.51 2.48 -17.32
N GLY A 423 -16.12 1.39 -16.86
CA GLY A 423 -17.58 1.28 -16.76
C GLY A 423 -18.28 1.12 -18.10
N ILE A 424 -19.49 1.67 -18.24
CA ILE A 424 -20.40 1.52 -19.39
C ILE A 424 -20.09 2.57 -20.45
N GLU A 425 -19.89 2.13 -21.68
CA GLU A 425 -19.72 3.05 -22.83
C GLU A 425 -21.00 3.90 -23.06
N GLY A 426 -20.82 5.18 -23.31
CA GLY A 426 -21.88 6.15 -23.48
C GLY A 426 -22.50 6.68 -22.16
N VAL A 427 -22.18 6.06 -21.01
CA VAL A 427 -22.59 6.50 -19.67
C VAL A 427 -21.37 6.98 -18.87
N HIS A 428 -20.44 6.08 -18.61
CA HIS A 428 -19.26 6.33 -17.77
C HIS A 428 -18.04 6.75 -18.57
N HIS A 429 -17.94 6.32 -19.83
CA HIS A 429 -16.89 6.74 -20.75
C HIS A 429 -17.41 6.90 -22.17
N THR A 430 -16.65 7.64 -22.95
CA THR A 430 -16.77 7.70 -24.41
C THR A 430 -15.47 7.22 -25.04
N ARG A 431 -15.51 6.78 -26.29
CA ARG A 431 -14.32 6.52 -27.10
C ARG A 431 -14.17 7.60 -28.14
N ASP A 432 -12.96 8.07 -28.36
CA ASP A 432 -12.63 8.95 -29.47
C ASP A 432 -12.36 8.17 -30.77
N GLU A 433 -11.93 8.87 -31.83
CA GLU A 433 -11.64 8.29 -33.15
C GLU A 433 -10.45 7.30 -33.10
N ASP A 434 -9.55 7.46 -32.13
CA ASP A 434 -8.39 6.60 -31.89
C ASP A 434 -8.71 5.44 -30.92
N GLY A 435 -9.96 5.34 -30.46
CA GLY A 435 -10.43 4.30 -29.54
C GLY A 435 -10.09 4.54 -28.08
N VAL A 436 -9.56 5.71 -27.74
CA VAL A 436 -9.15 6.06 -26.37
C VAL A 436 -10.37 6.30 -25.47
N PHE A 437 -10.33 5.77 -24.26
CA PHE A 437 -11.39 5.94 -23.27
C PHE A 437 -11.27 7.27 -22.53
N HIS A 438 -12.34 8.06 -22.54
CA HIS A 438 -12.46 9.32 -21.79
C HIS A 438 -13.62 9.21 -20.81
N LEU A 439 -13.32 9.27 -19.50
CA LEU A 439 -14.36 9.24 -18.48
C LEU A 439 -15.27 10.47 -18.57
N THR A 440 -16.58 10.24 -18.54
CA THR A 440 -17.58 11.29 -18.38
C THR A 440 -17.56 11.84 -16.94
N GLU A 441 -18.31 12.90 -16.67
CA GLU A 441 -18.50 13.39 -15.30
C GLU A 441 -19.10 12.30 -14.39
N GLN A 442 -20.08 11.54 -14.87
CA GLN A 442 -20.65 10.40 -14.14
C GLN A 442 -19.61 9.30 -13.94
N GLY A 443 -18.80 9.00 -14.95
CA GLY A 443 -17.70 8.03 -14.84
C GLY A 443 -16.69 8.40 -13.77
N GLN A 444 -16.31 9.69 -13.68
CA GLN A 444 -15.40 10.17 -12.63
C GLN A 444 -15.97 10.02 -11.22
N GLN A 445 -17.30 10.08 -11.05
CA GLN A 445 -17.97 9.96 -9.76
C GLN A 445 -18.26 8.51 -9.36
N GLU A 446 -18.59 7.65 -10.32
CA GLU A 446 -19.10 6.31 -10.05
C GLU A 446 -18.06 5.21 -10.26
N VAL A 447 -17.17 5.34 -11.27
CA VAL A 447 -16.15 4.34 -11.60
C VAL A 447 -14.94 4.55 -10.72
N VAL A 448 -14.92 3.90 -9.57
CA VAL A 448 -13.79 3.88 -8.66
C VAL A 448 -13.39 2.44 -8.37
N ARG A 449 -12.14 2.25 -8.01
CA ARG A 449 -11.63 0.92 -7.62
C ARG A 449 -12.40 0.40 -6.41
N THR A 450 -13.21 -0.60 -6.62
CA THR A 450 -14.00 -1.31 -5.60
C THR A 450 -13.83 -2.81 -5.77
N TYR A 451 -14.24 -3.34 -6.91
CA TYR A 451 -14.11 -4.75 -7.26
C TYR A 451 -12.65 -5.17 -7.43
N THR A 452 -11.83 -4.36 -8.10
CA THR A 452 -10.40 -4.63 -8.30
C THR A 452 -9.56 -4.55 -7.02
N TRP A 453 -10.08 -3.99 -5.91
CA TRP A 453 -9.45 -4.13 -4.60
C TRP A 453 -9.54 -5.54 -4.04
N ILE A 454 -10.49 -6.37 -4.51
CA ILE A 454 -10.63 -7.76 -4.07
C ILE A 454 -9.53 -8.62 -4.68
N CYS A 455 -9.29 -8.48 -5.97
CA CYS A 455 -8.20 -9.13 -6.68
C CYS A 455 -7.89 -8.32 -7.95
N ARG A 456 -6.66 -8.29 -8.38
CA ARG A 456 -6.24 -7.53 -9.55
C ARG A 456 -5.10 -8.25 -10.28
N SER A 457 -5.17 -8.24 -11.62
CA SER A 457 -4.06 -8.69 -12.46
C SER A 457 -2.80 -7.82 -12.29
N ILE A 458 -1.69 -8.28 -12.84
CA ILE A 458 -0.43 -7.53 -12.87
C ILE A 458 -0.66 -6.10 -13.36
N ARG A 459 0.11 -5.17 -12.82
CA ARG A 459 0.06 -3.79 -13.26
C ARG A 459 0.73 -3.64 -14.62
N VAL A 460 0.09 -2.86 -15.49
CA VAL A 460 0.58 -2.46 -16.80
C VAL A 460 0.34 -0.95 -16.98
N ALA A 461 1.11 -0.30 -17.83
CA ALA A 461 0.92 1.10 -18.18
C ALA A 461 0.00 1.20 -19.41
N THR A 462 -1.20 1.76 -19.23
CA THR A 462 -2.26 1.75 -20.24
C THR A 462 -2.99 3.09 -20.39
N GLU A 463 -2.48 4.13 -19.75
CA GLU A 463 -3.17 5.41 -19.64
C GLU A 463 -2.90 6.30 -20.86
N VAL A 464 -3.29 5.81 -22.04
CA VAL A 464 -3.07 6.44 -23.35
C VAL A 464 -3.77 7.80 -23.50
N GLN A 465 -4.81 8.07 -22.69
CA GLN A 465 -5.48 9.37 -22.65
C GLN A 465 -4.58 10.51 -22.14
N TYR A 466 -3.43 10.18 -21.57
CA TYR A 466 -2.42 11.16 -21.16
C TYR A 466 -1.20 11.02 -22.08
N GLU A 467 -1.13 11.90 -23.09
CA GLU A 467 -0.06 11.89 -24.09
C GLU A 467 1.33 11.80 -23.43
N GLY A 468 2.15 10.85 -23.87
CA GLY A 468 3.50 10.61 -23.38
C GLY A 468 3.59 9.79 -22.08
N PHE A 469 2.51 9.58 -21.32
CA PHE A 469 2.57 8.94 -20.00
C PHE A 469 3.07 7.49 -20.05
N VAL A 470 2.56 6.68 -20.99
CA VAL A 470 2.95 5.27 -21.09
C VAL A 470 4.45 5.10 -21.37
N PRO A 471 5.03 5.73 -22.42
CA PRO A 471 6.47 5.65 -22.65
C PRO A 471 7.31 6.30 -21.53
N GLU A 472 6.84 7.37 -20.90
CA GLU A 472 7.54 8.00 -19.76
C GLU A 472 7.60 7.05 -18.56
N MET A 473 6.49 6.43 -18.21
CA MET A 473 6.41 5.50 -17.08
C MET A 473 7.26 4.24 -17.31
N THR A 474 7.14 3.61 -18.47
CA THR A 474 7.92 2.40 -18.82
C THR A 474 9.41 2.70 -18.90
N SER A 475 9.81 3.82 -19.53
CA SER A 475 11.21 4.24 -19.60
C SER A 475 11.82 4.54 -18.24
N TRP A 476 11.07 5.27 -17.38
CA TRP A 476 11.52 5.55 -16.02
C TRP A 476 11.71 4.27 -15.22
N MET A 477 10.72 3.36 -15.22
CA MET A 477 10.84 2.09 -14.50
C MET A 477 12.00 1.25 -15.02
N ALA A 478 12.18 1.14 -16.34
CA ALA A 478 13.31 0.44 -16.93
C ALA A 478 14.66 1.04 -16.52
N SER A 479 14.75 2.37 -16.31
CA SER A 479 15.96 3.04 -15.84
C SER A 479 16.30 2.75 -14.38
N ILE A 480 15.30 2.40 -13.56
CA ILE A 480 15.46 2.07 -12.14
C ILE A 480 15.85 0.60 -11.92
N MET A 481 15.39 -0.31 -12.79
CA MET A 481 15.57 -1.75 -12.60
C MET A 481 17.01 -2.22 -12.38
N PRO A 482 18.04 -1.67 -13.02
CA PRO A 482 19.43 -2.03 -12.75
C PRO A 482 19.89 -1.77 -11.30
N TYR A 483 19.17 -0.94 -10.57
CA TYR A 483 19.44 -0.54 -9.18
C TYR A 483 18.45 -1.13 -8.18
N ALA A 484 17.52 -1.96 -8.66
CA ALA A 484 16.48 -2.55 -7.82
C ALA A 484 17.00 -3.81 -7.10
N HIS A 485 16.86 -3.83 -5.78
CA HIS A 485 17.29 -4.92 -4.91
C HIS A 485 16.09 -5.53 -4.18
N GLU A 486 16.11 -6.83 -4.01
CA GLU A 486 15.12 -7.53 -3.19
C GLU A 486 15.46 -7.40 -1.71
N PRO A 487 14.53 -6.93 -0.87
CA PRO A 487 14.74 -6.94 0.58
C PRO A 487 14.72 -8.36 1.14
N LEU A 488 15.28 -8.55 2.33
CA LEU A 488 15.12 -9.82 3.05
C LEU A 488 13.63 -10.12 3.25
N GLY A 489 13.24 -11.37 2.99
CA GLY A 489 11.83 -11.77 3.02
C GLY A 489 10.99 -11.26 1.84
N TYR A 490 11.61 -10.88 0.72
CA TYR A 490 10.90 -10.52 -0.51
C TYR A 490 9.84 -11.58 -0.88
N ALA A 491 8.71 -11.12 -1.36
CA ALA A 491 7.54 -11.95 -1.71
C ALA A 491 6.95 -12.78 -0.53
N ARG A 492 7.22 -12.40 0.72
CA ARG A 492 6.68 -13.05 1.92
C ARG A 492 6.03 -12.02 2.84
N THR A 493 4.93 -12.41 3.45
CA THR A 493 4.32 -11.62 4.53
C THR A 493 4.71 -12.22 5.87
N ILE A 494 5.53 -11.50 6.62
CA ILE A 494 5.96 -11.89 7.96
C ILE A 494 5.12 -11.11 8.96
N VAL A 495 4.35 -11.82 9.78
CA VAL A 495 3.55 -11.20 10.84
C VAL A 495 4.45 -10.94 12.04
N GLU A 496 4.62 -9.66 12.39
CA GLU A 496 5.45 -9.28 13.52
C GLU A 496 4.83 -9.74 14.85
N PRO A 497 5.59 -10.42 15.72
CA PRO A 497 5.13 -10.78 17.06
C PRO A 497 4.69 -9.56 17.89
N ALA A 498 3.57 -9.70 18.59
CA ALA A 498 2.96 -8.61 19.37
C ALA A 498 3.90 -7.97 20.40
N GLU A 499 4.91 -8.70 20.87
CA GLU A 499 5.89 -8.18 21.83
C GLU A 499 6.84 -7.13 21.24
N PHE A 500 6.97 -7.05 19.91
CA PHE A 500 7.82 -6.09 19.22
C PHE A 500 7.07 -4.86 18.71
N ALA A 501 5.76 -4.90 18.62
CA ALA A 501 4.90 -3.88 18.02
C ALA A 501 5.07 -2.44 18.56
N ALA A 502 5.64 -2.28 19.76
CA ALA A 502 5.86 -0.96 20.36
C ALA A 502 7.29 -0.43 20.14
N LEU A 503 8.17 -1.20 19.51
CA LEU A 503 9.59 -0.85 19.40
C LEU A 503 9.85 0.27 18.38
N ASP A 504 8.99 0.42 17.37
CA ASP A 504 9.15 1.40 16.30
C ASP A 504 8.55 2.78 16.63
N ALA A 505 7.55 2.82 17.49
CA ALA A 505 6.85 4.06 17.81
C ALA A 505 7.77 5.23 18.25
N PRO A 506 8.84 5.04 19.05
CA PRO A 506 9.75 6.12 19.44
C PRO A 506 10.50 6.75 18.25
N PHE A 507 10.72 6.01 17.15
CA PHE A 507 11.45 6.52 15.99
C PHE A 507 10.60 7.47 15.15
N THR A 508 9.31 7.26 15.02
CA THR A 508 8.40 8.17 14.30
C THR A 508 8.43 9.59 14.87
N ASP A 509 8.36 9.71 16.20
CA ASP A 509 8.44 11.02 16.87
C ASP A 509 9.85 11.61 16.75
N LEU A 510 10.90 10.78 16.88
CA LEU A 510 12.28 11.19 16.77
C LEU A 510 12.63 11.74 15.38
N GLU A 511 12.22 11.05 14.31
CA GLU A 511 12.40 11.50 12.93
C GLU A 511 11.81 12.90 12.72
N SER A 512 10.57 13.09 13.16
CA SER A 512 9.90 14.40 13.09
C SER A 512 10.61 15.48 13.91
N ASP A 513 11.15 15.14 15.08
CA ASP A 513 11.85 16.08 15.94
C ASP A 513 13.24 16.44 15.40
N ILE A 514 13.98 15.49 14.84
CA ILE A 514 15.28 15.73 14.20
C ILE A 514 15.07 16.60 12.96
N ALA A 515 14.13 16.25 12.07
CA ALA A 515 13.83 17.02 10.88
C ALA A 515 13.57 18.50 11.18
N ARG A 516 12.82 18.80 12.25
CA ARG A 516 12.46 20.17 12.66
C ARG A 516 13.48 20.82 13.60
N GLY A 517 14.64 20.20 13.83
CA GLY A 517 15.70 20.72 14.70
C GLY A 517 15.33 20.80 16.19
N ARG A 518 14.30 20.08 16.63
CA ARG A 518 13.92 20.00 18.05
C ARG A 518 14.79 19.00 18.82
N ARG A 519 15.33 18.02 18.13
CA ARG A 519 16.32 17.06 18.62
C ARG A 519 17.50 17.00 17.67
N SER A 520 18.63 16.48 18.14
CA SER A 520 19.85 16.35 17.35
C SER A 520 20.00 14.95 16.78
N LEU A 521 20.81 14.81 15.74
CA LEU A 521 21.10 13.50 15.15
C LEU A 521 21.81 12.55 16.15
N SER A 522 22.50 13.07 17.18
CA SER A 522 23.07 12.24 18.25
C SER A 522 22.01 11.57 19.13
N ASP A 523 20.78 12.10 19.18
CA ASP A 523 19.67 11.46 19.89
C ASP A 523 19.25 10.13 19.24
N LEU A 524 19.62 9.92 17.95
CA LEU A 524 19.42 8.65 17.27
C LEU A 524 20.25 7.53 17.90
N ASP A 525 21.50 7.82 18.32
CA ASP A 525 22.37 6.82 18.95
C ASP A 525 21.75 6.29 20.26
N ASP A 526 21.25 7.23 21.08
CA ASP A 526 20.54 6.88 22.31
C ASP A 526 19.25 6.09 22.03
N ALA A 527 18.51 6.46 20.97
CA ALA A 527 17.28 5.75 20.59
C ALA A 527 17.56 4.32 20.12
N VAL A 528 18.60 4.11 19.32
CA VAL A 528 19.01 2.78 18.85
C VAL A 528 19.48 1.91 20.02
N GLU A 529 20.29 2.44 20.96
CA GLU A 529 20.71 1.69 22.15
C GLU A 529 19.53 1.31 23.06
N ASN A 530 18.57 2.24 23.23
CA ASN A 530 17.33 1.96 23.95
C ASN A 530 16.48 0.91 23.25
N TRP A 531 16.38 0.97 21.91
CA TRP A 531 15.66 0.00 21.11
C TRP A 531 16.27 -1.41 21.25
N ARG A 532 17.61 -1.53 21.12
CA ARG A 532 18.32 -2.79 21.34
C ARG A 532 18.00 -3.39 22.70
N SER A 533 18.17 -2.62 23.76
CA SER A 533 17.98 -3.08 25.15
C SER A 533 16.52 -3.37 25.51
N SER A 534 15.56 -2.68 24.86
CA SER A 534 14.12 -2.85 25.12
C SER A 534 13.49 -4.05 24.41
N GLY A 535 14.18 -4.64 23.45
CA GLY A 535 13.67 -5.80 22.73
C GLY A 535 14.24 -5.99 21.31
N GLY A 536 14.94 -4.99 20.77
CA GLY A 536 15.50 -5.03 19.43
C GLY A 536 16.46 -6.22 19.19
N GLU A 537 17.25 -6.60 20.21
CA GLU A 537 18.09 -7.80 20.09
C GLU A 537 17.27 -9.09 20.00
N ARG A 538 16.17 -9.21 20.77
CA ARG A 538 15.28 -10.38 20.66
C ARG A 538 14.53 -10.41 19.34
N MET A 539 14.16 -9.22 18.84
CA MET A 539 13.58 -9.07 17.52
C MET A 539 14.56 -9.51 16.43
N ARG A 540 15.84 -9.14 16.55
CA ARG A 540 16.91 -9.61 15.65
C ARG A 540 17.06 -11.13 15.66
N GLU A 541 17.08 -11.75 16.85
CA GLU A 541 17.15 -13.21 17.01
C GLU A 541 15.96 -13.88 16.31
N HIS A 542 14.74 -13.37 16.52
CA HIS A 542 13.54 -13.87 15.86
C HIS A 542 13.64 -13.79 14.33
N TYR A 543 14.02 -12.63 13.78
CA TYR A 543 14.13 -12.46 12.33
C TYR A 543 15.31 -13.24 11.74
N ALA A 544 16.38 -13.46 12.49
CA ALA A 544 17.46 -14.34 12.07
C ALA A 544 16.99 -15.80 11.91
N GLU A 545 16.11 -16.28 12.78
CA GLU A 545 15.47 -17.59 12.62
C GLU A 545 14.57 -17.61 11.38
N VAL A 546 13.68 -16.60 11.23
CA VAL A 546 12.75 -16.50 10.09
C VAL A 546 13.48 -16.45 8.74
N PHE A 547 14.58 -15.71 8.64
CA PHE A 547 15.37 -15.62 7.41
C PHE A 547 16.34 -16.79 7.23
N GLY A 548 16.81 -17.41 8.33
CA GLY A 548 17.68 -18.60 8.29
C GLY A 548 16.99 -19.87 7.82
N GLU A 549 15.69 -20.00 8.02
CA GLU A 549 14.86 -21.08 7.48
C GLU A 549 14.66 -21.02 5.96
N THR A 550 15.10 -19.91 5.33
CA THR A 550 14.92 -19.65 3.89
C THR A 550 16.18 -19.85 3.05
N GLN A 551 17.33 -20.21 3.68
CA GLN A 551 18.57 -20.57 3.00
C GLN A 551 18.71 -22.12 2.98
#